data_2c073060724e82dac00c161c26aae246
#
_entry.id   2c073060724e82dac00c161c26aae246
#
_cell.length_a   1.000
_cell.length_b   1.000
_cell.length_c   1.000
_cell.angle_alpha   90.00
_cell.angle_beta   90.00
_cell.angle_gamma   90.00
#
_symmetry.space_group_name_H-M   'P 1'
#
loop_
_entity.id
_entity.type
_entity.pdbx_description
1 polymer ?
#
loop_
_entity_poly.entity_id
_entity_poly.type
_entity_poly.pdbx_seq_one_letter_code
_entity_poly.pdbx_strand_id
1 'polypeptide(L)'
;GSEDHTEEEIKRAIKQDHRIVLASYKPNGGKGKAVKEGVLRARGQYIAFLDADLDLSPAHLEAFLKKMDRLDTQAVIGSKLHKDSKVNYPKRRKVMSIGYYFVLMFLFHLPVKDTQTGIKLFQADCLKKIIADVQSTGFAYDIEILAKISRNGGRIAEMPAVLNFQRENHWG
;
A
#
# COMPACT_ATOMS: atom_id res chain seq x y z
N GLY A 1 1.20 -9.23 -16.17
CA GLY A 1 1.34 -10.64 -15.88
C GLY A 1 0.06 -11.32 -15.43
N SER A 2 -1.08 -10.59 -15.42
CA SER A 2 -2.40 -11.20 -15.16
C SER A 2 -2.80 -12.12 -16.32
N GLU A 3 -3.51 -13.20 -16.01
CA GLU A 3 -4.04 -14.16 -16.99
C GLU A 3 -5.51 -13.87 -17.37
N ASP A 4 -6.10 -12.86 -16.72
CA ASP A 4 -7.45 -12.37 -16.93
C ASP A 4 -7.50 -11.15 -17.89
N HIS A 5 -8.66 -10.55 -18.07
CA HIS A 5 -8.87 -9.38 -18.93
C HIS A 5 -8.38 -8.04 -18.34
N THR A 6 -7.65 -8.04 -17.22
CA THR A 6 -7.14 -6.80 -16.55
C THR A 6 -6.37 -5.91 -17.53
N GLU A 7 -5.49 -6.50 -18.36
CA GLU A 7 -4.68 -5.73 -19.31
C GLU A 7 -5.53 -5.05 -20.39
N GLU A 8 -6.57 -5.72 -20.87
CA GLU A 8 -7.49 -5.18 -21.89
C GLU A 8 -8.30 -4.01 -21.33
N GLU A 9 -8.80 -4.14 -20.10
CA GLU A 9 -9.55 -3.07 -19.44
C GLU A 9 -8.69 -1.83 -19.20
N ILE A 10 -7.43 -2.01 -18.78
CA ILE A 10 -6.50 -0.88 -18.61
C ILE A 10 -6.22 -0.22 -19.99
N LYS A 11 -6.05 -1.00 -21.07
CA LYS A 11 -5.86 -0.44 -22.41
C LYS A 11 -7.08 0.35 -22.90
N ARG A 12 -8.30 -0.05 -22.51
CA ARG A 12 -9.52 0.74 -22.78
C ARG A 12 -9.50 2.06 -22.00
N ALA A 13 -9.15 2.02 -20.71
CA ALA A 13 -9.05 3.21 -19.88
C ALA A 13 -8.00 4.21 -20.40
N ILE A 14 -6.85 3.75 -20.90
CA ILE A 14 -5.81 4.60 -21.50
C ILE A 14 -6.34 5.38 -22.70
N LYS A 15 -7.25 4.82 -23.49
CA LYS A 15 -7.87 5.56 -24.63
C LYS A 15 -8.72 6.74 -24.17
N GLN A 16 -9.24 6.69 -22.94
CA GLN A 16 -10.07 7.75 -22.35
C GLN A 16 -9.23 8.76 -21.55
N ASP A 17 -8.14 8.29 -20.93
CA ASP A 17 -7.25 9.13 -20.13
C ASP A 17 -5.77 8.76 -20.37
N HIS A 18 -5.07 9.61 -21.10
CA HIS A 18 -3.65 9.41 -21.44
C HIS A 18 -2.68 9.54 -20.24
N ARG A 19 -3.18 9.94 -19.07
CA ARG A 19 -2.38 9.94 -17.82
C ARG A 19 -2.20 8.55 -17.26
N ILE A 20 -3.03 7.59 -17.67
CA ILE A 20 -2.93 6.19 -17.26
C ILE A 20 -1.77 5.54 -18.01
N VAL A 21 -0.88 4.90 -17.27
CA VAL A 21 0.27 4.17 -17.82
C VAL A 21 0.17 2.70 -17.42
N LEU A 22 0.16 1.81 -18.40
CA LEU A 22 0.22 0.37 -18.16
C LEU A 22 1.66 -0.09 -18.03
N ALA A 23 1.97 -0.73 -16.90
CA ALA A 23 3.20 -1.51 -16.73
C ALA A 23 2.85 -3.00 -16.73
N SER A 24 3.07 -3.67 -17.86
CA SER A 24 2.82 -5.10 -18.03
C SER A 24 4.13 -5.84 -18.29
N TYR A 25 4.27 -7.05 -17.74
CA TYR A 25 5.42 -7.92 -17.94
C TYR A 25 5.02 -9.40 -17.78
N LYS A 26 5.77 -10.28 -18.41
CA LYS A 26 5.64 -11.75 -18.29
C LYS A 26 7.00 -12.36 -17.96
N PRO A 27 7.05 -13.45 -17.17
CA PRO A 27 5.95 -14.07 -16.41
C PRO A 27 5.51 -13.21 -15.21
N ASN A 28 4.36 -13.57 -14.59
CA ASN A 28 3.89 -12.95 -13.36
C ASN A 28 4.99 -13.05 -12.26
N GLY A 29 5.35 -11.92 -11.69
CA GLY A 29 6.41 -11.83 -10.68
C GLY A 29 5.91 -11.47 -9.28
N GLY A 30 4.58 -11.53 -9.06
CA GLY A 30 3.95 -11.18 -7.79
C GLY A 30 3.71 -9.68 -7.59
N LYS A 31 2.96 -9.36 -6.52
CA LYS A 31 2.52 -7.97 -6.21
C LYS A 31 3.71 -7.04 -5.97
N GLY A 32 4.73 -7.48 -5.23
CA GLY A 32 5.90 -6.67 -4.94
C GLY A 32 6.66 -6.25 -6.20
N LYS A 33 6.83 -7.16 -7.17
CA LYS A 33 7.45 -6.82 -8.45
C LYS A 33 6.60 -5.81 -9.23
N ALA A 34 5.27 -5.98 -9.26
CA ALA A 34 4.37 -5.03 -9.93
C ALA A 34 4.47 -3.62 -9.32
N VAL A 35 4.49 -3.53 -7.99
CA VAL A 35 4.67 -2.26 -7.27
C VAL A 35 6.03 -1.63 -7.59
N LYS A 36 7.12 -2.40 -7.56
CA LYS A 36 8.47 -1.93 -7.92
C LYS A 36 8.49 -1.32 -9.32
N GLU A 37 7.90 -2.00 -10.30
CA GLU A 37 7.79 -1.51 -11.68
C GLU A 37 6.98 -0.20 -11.77
N GLY A 38 5.90 -0.07 -11.00
CA GLY A 38 5.10 1.14 -10.91
C GLY A 38 5.89 2.31 -10.31
N VAL A 39 6.60 2.08 -9.21
CA VAL A 39 7.42 3.09 -8.54
C VAL A 39 8.53 3.64 -9.46
N LEU A 40 9.19 2.75 -10.20
CA LEU A 40 10.25 3.16 -11.12
C LEU A 40 9.75 4.05 -12.27
N ARG A 41 8.48 3.90 -12.66
CA ARG A 41 7.83 4.72 -13.70
C ARG A 41 7.16 5.97 -13.18
N ALA A 42 6.87 6.04 -11.89
CA ALA A 42 6.20 7.18 -11.28
C ALA A 42 7.05 8.47 -11.40
N ARG A 43 6.41 9.60 -11.70
CA ARG A 43 7.06 10.90 -11.91
C ARG A 43 6.64 11.97 -10.91
N GLY A 44 5.62 11.68 -10.08
CA GLY A 44 5.10 12.61 -9.09
C GLY A 44 6.05 12.83 -7.92
N GLN A 45 5.88 13.93 -7.22
CA GLN A 45 6.55 14.24 -5.96
C GLN A 45 6.15 13.27 -4.85
N TYR A 46 4.95 12.75 -4.92
CA TYR A 46 4.42 11.73 -4.03
C TYR A 46 4.02 10.49 -4.84
N ILE A 47 4.15 9.32 -4.22
CA ILE A 47 3.75 8.04 -4.81
C ILE A 47 2.74 7.39 -3.86
N ALA A 48 1.53 7.17 -4.36
CA ALA A 48 0.50 6.45 -3.62
C ALA A 48 0.38 5.00 -4.10
N PHE A 49 0.26 4.07 -3.15
CA PHE A 49 -0.22 2.72 -3.42
C PHE A 49 -1.71 2.68 -3.08
N LEU A 50 -2.49 2.07 -3.94
CA LEU A 50 -3.91 1.87 -3.73
C LEU A 50 -4.32 0.53 -4.36
N ASP A 51 -4.96 -0.32 -3.57
CA ASP A 51 -5.54 -1.56 -4.09
C ASP A 51 -6.75 -1.26 -4.99
N ALA A 52 -6.86 -1.99 -6.09
CA ALA A 52 -7.89 -1.75 -7.11
C ALA A 52 -9.27 -2.35 -6.76
N ASP A 53 -9.42 -2.94 -5.56
CA ASP A 53 -10.67 -3.56 -5.10
C ASP A 53 -11.72 -2.55 -4.58
N LEU A 54 -11.35 -1.26 -4.53
CA LEU A 54 -12.18 -0.14 -4.07
C LEU A 54 -12.64 -0.24 -2.60
N ASP A 55 -12.09 -1.15 -1.81
CA ASP A 55 -12.36 -1.25 -0.37
C ASP A 55 -11.92 0.03 0.37
N LEU A 56 -10.96 0.74 -0.20
CA LEU A 56 -10.42 2.01 0.31
C LEU A 56 -10.57 3.12 -0.74
N SER A 57 -11.22 4.21 -0.35
CA SER A 57 -11.45 5.33 -1.26
C SER A 57 -10.16 6.13 -1.54
N PRO A 58 -9.85 6.47 -2.82
CA PRO A 58 -8.79 7.40 -3.16
C PRO A 58 -8.92 8.78 -2.50
N ALA A 59 -10.14 9.20 -2.12
CA ALA A 59 -10.39 10.47 -1.45
C ALA A 59 -9.64 10.61 -0.11
N HIS A 60 -9.24 9.50 0.50
CA HIS A 60 -8.41 9.53 1.71
C HIS A 60 -7.01 10.09 1.47
N LEU A 61 -6.49 10.07 0.25
CA LEU A 61 -5.12 10.51 -0.07
C LEU A 61 -4.88 11.99 0.26
N GLU A 62 -5.90 12.84 0.15
CA GLU A 62 -5.77 14.25 0.55
C GLU A 62 -5.45 14.38 2.06
N ALA A 63 -6.14 13.62 2.90
CA ALA A 63 -5.88 13.61 4.34
C ALA A 63 -4.51 13.02 4.68
N PHE A 64 -4.04 12.03 3.91
CA PHE A 64 -2.70 11.46 4.03
C PHE A 64 -1.62 12.49 3.71
N LEU A 65 -1.81 13.25 2.63
CA LEU A 65 -0.89 14.32 2.23
C LEU A 65 -0.79 15.40 3.31
N LYS A 66 -1.93 15.92 3.78
CA LYS A 66 -1.97 16.88 4.89
C LYS A 66 -1.27 16.37 6.15
N LYS A 67 -1.40 15.09 6.47
CA LYS A 67 -0.71 14.49 7.60
C LYS A 67 0.78 14.36 7.37
N MET A 68 1.19 13.96 6.18
CA MET A 68 2.60 13.86 5.77
C MET A 68 3.30 15.19 5.94
N ASP A 69 2.72 16.27 5.40
CA ASP A 69 3.28 17.62 5.47
C ASP A 69 3.35 18.14 6.92
N ARG A 70 2.25 17.97 7.69
CA ARG A 70 2.19 18.42 9.09
C ARG A 70 3.23 17.75 9.98
N LEU A 71 3.49 16.46 9.77
CA LEU A 71 4.40 15.67 10.60
C LEU A 71 5.79 15.54 9.99
N ASP A 72 5.99 16.04 8.78
CA ASP A 72 7.21 15.90 7.99
C ASP A 72 7.66 14.43 7.95
N THR A 73 6.78 13.54 7.49
CA THR A 73 7.03 12.09 7.43
C THR A 73 7.31 11.63 6.01
N GLN A 74 8.12 10.59 5.87
CA GLN A 74 8.48 10.01 4.56
C GLN A 74 7.41 9.03 4.05
N ALA A 75 6.59 8.52 4.96
CA ALA A 75 5.46 7.67 4.60
C ALA A 75 4.25 7.91 5.51
N VAL A 76 3.06 7.79 4.95
CA VAL A 76 1.79 7.70 5.68
C VAL A 76 1.06 6.46 5.20
N ILE A 77 0.67 5.61 6.13
CA ILE A 77 -0.02 4.35 5.83
C ILE A 77 -1.40 4.30 6.45
N GLY A 78 -2.33 3.65 5.79
CA GLY A 78 -3.60 3.28 6.40
C GLY A 78 -3.37 2.20 7.46
N SER A 79 -4.10 2.26 8.55
CA SER A 79 -4.02 1.25 9.60
C SER A 79 -5.41 0.83 10.05
N LYS A 80 -5.72 -0.45 9.90
CA LYS A 80 -6.96 -1.04 10.41
C LYS A 80 -6.96 -1.17 11.93
N LEU A 81 -5.77 -1.13 12.54
CA LEU A 81 -5.57 -1.16 13.99
C LEU A 81 -5.50 0.24 14.63
N HIS A 82 -5.66 1.31 13.85
CA HIS A 82 -5.77 2.65 14.38
C HIS A 82 -7.05 2.80 15.20
N LYS A 83 -7.00 3.53 16.32
CA LYS A 83 -8.13 3.71 17.26
C LYS A 83 -9.41 4.25 16.62
N ASP A 84 -9.26 5.08 15.60
CA ASP A 84 -10.36 5.74 14.89
C ASP A 84 -10.77 4.98 13.61
N SER A 85 -10.22 3.79 13.35
CA SER A 85 -10.57 2.99 12.18
C SER A 85 -11.96 2.38 12.33
N LYS A 86 -12.74 2.51 11.27
CA LYS A 86 -14.07 1.90 11.16
C LYS A 86 -13.96 0.64 10.30
N VAL A 87 -13.76 -0.49 10.96
CA VAL A 87 -13.57 -1.79 10.30
C VAL A 87 -14.47 -2.81 10.94
N ASN A 88 -15.38 -3.37 10.15
CA ASN A 88 -16.25 -4.44 10.62
C ASN A 88 -15.51 -5.79 10.49
N TYR A 89 -14.69 -6.12 11.50
CA TYR A 89 -13.86 -7.32 11.50
C TYR A 89 -14.46 -8.43 12.35
N PRO A 90 -14.50 -9.69 11.85
CA PRO A 90 -14.71 -10.85 12.71
C PRO A 90 -13.60 -10.93 13.79
N LYS A 91 -13.99 -11.19 15.05
CA LYS A 91 -13.08 -11.20 16.21
C LYS A 91 -11.82 -12.05 15.98
N ARG A 92 -11.93 -13.19 15.29
CA ARG A 92 -10.80 -14.07 14.93
C ARG A 92 -9.74 -13.36 14.08
N ARG A 93 -10.15 -12.59 13.06
CA ARG A 93 -9.22 -11.83 12.22
C ARG A 93 -8.51 -10.72 13.00
N LYS A 94 -9.20 -10.10 13.95
CA LYS A 94 -8.62 -9.07 14.82
C LYS A 94 -7.49 -9.65 15.69
N VAL A 95 -7.70 -10.83 16.28
CA VAL A 95 -6.68 -11.53 17.10
C VAL A 95 -5.46 -11.91 16.25
N MET A 96 -5.67 -12.45 15.04
CA MET A 96 -4.56 -12.78 14.12
C MET A 96 -3.77 -11.53 13.70
N SER A 97 -4.46 -10.42 13.40
CA SER A 97 -3.79 -9.15 13.05
C SER A 97 -2.96 -8.59 14.19
N ILE A 98 -3.44 -8.71 15.43
CA ILE A 98 -2.69 -8.30 16.63
C ILE A 98 -1.45 -9.19 16.83
N GLY A 99 -1.59 -10.51 16.71
CA GLY A 99 -0.46 -11.44 16.81
C GLY A 99 0.60 -11.15 15.74
N TYR A 100 0.19 -10.93 14.50
CA TYR A 100 1.07 -10.55 13.41
C TYR A 100 1.79 -9.21 13.67
N TYR A 101 1.08 -8.21 14.20
CA TYR A 101 1.68 -6.94 14.63
C TYR A 101 2.82 -7.16 15.64
N PHE A 102 2.61 -7.98 16.68
CA PHE A 102 3.66 -8.24 17.66
C PHE A 102 4.89 -8.92 17.05
N VAL A 103 4.69 -9.86 16.12
CA VAL A 103 5.79 -10.49 15.38
C VAL A 103 6.57 -9.46 14.57
N LEU A 104 5.90 -8.58 13.85
CA LEU A 104 6.54 -7.54 13.05
C LEU A 104 7.28 -6.51 13.92
N MET A 105 6.66 -6.08 15.03
CA MET A 105 7.27 -5.15 15.97
C MET A 105 8.55 -5.74 16.56
N PHE A 106 8.52 -7.02 16.94
CA PHE A 106 9.66 -7.70 17.52
C PHE A 106 10.80 -7.92 16.52
N LEU A 107 10.48 -8.33 15.28
CA LEU A 107 11.49 -8.65 14.27
C LEU A 107 12.05 -7.41 13.56
N PHE A 108 11.21 -6.41 13.28
CA PHE A 108 11.59 -5.27 12.44
C PHE A 108 11.62 -3.93 13.16
N HIS A 109 11.19 -3.88 14.43
CA HIS A 109 11.11 -2.65 15.24
C HIS A 109 10.36 -1.52 14.52
N LEU A 110 9.31 -1.86 13.76
CA LEU A 110 8.53 -0.90 13.02
C LEU A 110 7.62 -0.10 13.95
N PRO A 111 7.59 1.24 13.84
CA PRO A 111 6.77 2.11 14.68
C PRO A 111 5.30 2.16 14.21
N VAL A 112 4.80 1.11 13.57
CA VAL A 112 3.47 1.06 12.95
C VAL A 112 2.75 -0.24 13.28
N LYS A 113 1.42 -0.19 13.35
CA LYS A 113 0.58 -1.31 13.78
C LYS A 113 0.05 -2.16 12.62
N ASP A 114 -0.05 -1.58 11.42
CA ASP A 114 -0.58 -2.28 10.24
C ASP A 114 0.27 -1.94 9.03
N THR A 115 0.94 -2.95 8.47
CA THR A 115 1.78 -2.79 7.28
C THR A 115 1.08 -3.19 5.99
N GLN A 116 -0.08 -3.88 6.08
CA GLN A 116 -0.71 -4.55 4.95
C GLN A 116 -1.97 -3.84 4.41
N THR A 117 -2.34 -2.69 4.95
CA THR A 117 -3.47 -1.92 4.43
C THR A 117 -3.18 -1.44 3.01
N GLY A 118 -4.14 -1.60 2.11
CA GLY A 118 -4.00 -1.33 0.67
C GLY A 118 -3.88 0.14 0.27
N ILE A 119 -3.78 1.09 1.23
CA ILE A 119 -3.54 2.51 0.96
C ILE A 119 -2.30 3.01 1.70
N LYS A 120 -1.36 3.58 0.95
CA LYS A 120 -0.11 4.16 1.46
C LYS A 120 0.30 5.34 0.61
N LEU A 121 0.91 6.35 1.22
CA LEU A 121 1.48 7.51 0.54
C LEU A 121 2.95 7.66 0.96
N PHE A 122 3.81 7.92 -0.01
CA PHE A 122 5.25 8.05 0.18
C PHE A 122 5.77 9.33 -0.46
N GLN A 123 6.77 9.95 0.12
CA GLN A 123 7.62 10.90 -0.58
C GLN A 123 8.42 10.14 -1.67
N ALA A 124 8.32 10.60 -2.92
CA ALA A 124 8.90 9.89 -4.05
C ALA A 124 10.40 9.69 -3.94
N ASP A 125 11.12 10.73 -3.48
CA ASP A 125 12.58 10.68 -3.34
C ASP A 125 13.03 9.64 -2.32
N CYS A 126 12.29 9.51 -1.20
CA CYS A 126 12.58 8.49 -0.21
C CYS A 126 12.30 7.08 -0.76
N LEU A 127 11.13 6.88 -1.36
CA LEU A 127 10.75 5.56 -1.87
C LEU A 127 11.67 5.10 -3.02
N LYS A 128 12.00 5.98 -3.95
CA LYS A 128 12.86 5.65 -5.10
C LYS A 128 14.28 5.28 -4.70
N LYS A 129 14.82 5.87 -3.64
CA LYS A 129 16.15 5.52 -3.12
C LYS A 129 16.22 4.07 -2.61
N ILE A 130 15.13 3.53 -2.08
CA ILE A 130 15.11 2.21 -1.46
C ILE A 130 14.50 1.12 -2.35
N ILE A 131 13.66 1.48 -3.32
CA ILE A 131 12.88 0.51 -4.08
C ILE A 131 13.76 -0.42 -4.94
N ALA A 132 14.93 0.07 -5.38
CA ALA A 132 15.88 -0.74 -6.13
C ALA A 132 16.36 -1.95 -5.32
N ASP A 133 16.56 -1.77 -4.01
CA ASP A 133 17.07 -2.77 -3.08
C ASP A 133 15.97 -3.64 -2.46
N VAL A 134 14.69 -3.40 -2.78
CA VAL A 134 13.58 -4.26 -2.34
C VAL A 134 13.61 -5.56 -3.12
N GLN A 135 13.73 -6.67 -2.41
CA GLN A 135 13.85 -8.01 -2.98
C GLN A 135 12.56 -8.81 -2.91
N SER A 136 11.68 -8.50 -1.97
CA SER A 136 10.41 -9.20 -1.79
C SER A 136 9.48 -8.99 -2.98
N THR A 137 9.14 -10.07 -3.67
CA THR A 137 8.23 -10.06 -4.83
C THR A 137 6.78 -10.36 -4.44
N GLY A 138 6.56 -11.05 -3.32
CA GLY A 138 5.26 -11.40 -2.76
C GLY A 138 4.70 -10.31 -1.84
N PHE A 139 3.84 -10.68 -0.89
CA PHE A 139 3.17 -9.77 0.04
C PHE A 139 4.11 -9.11 1.08
N ALA A 140 5.32 -9.65 1.27
CA ALA A 140 6.29 -9.10 2.23
C ALA A 140 6.92 -7.77 1.77
N TYR A 141 6.71 -7.35 0.52
CA TYR A 141 7.26 -6.10 -0.02
C TYR A 141 6.89 -4.88 0.81
N ASP A 142 5.67 -4.84 1.34
CA ASP A 142 5.18 -3.74 2.17
C ASP A 142 6.03 -3.57 3.44
N ILE A 143 6.30 -4.69 4.12
CA ILE A 143 7.12 -4.71 5.34
C ILE A 143 8.54 -4.28 5.02
N GLU A 144 9.11 -4.81 3.93
CA GLU A 144 10.48 -4.50 3.52
C GLU A 144 10.64 -3.01 3.20
N ILE A 145 9.71 -2.40 2.48
CA ILE A 145 9.72 -0.95 2.19
C ILE A 145 9.71 -0.15 3.50
N LEU A 146 8.75 -0.42 4.39
CA LEU A 146 8.61 0.32 5.64
C LEU A 146 9.81 0.12 6.56
N ALA A 147 10.37 -1.10 6.63
CA ALA A 147 11.57 -1.39 7.39
C ALA A 147 12.79 -0.63 6.84
N LYS A 148 12.96 -0.56 5.53
CA LYS A 148 14.04 0.21 4.90
C LYS A 148 13.89 1.71 5.16
N ILE A 149 12.67 2.27 5.07
CA ILE A 149 12.40 3.67 5.43
C ILE A 149 12.80 3.93 6.88
N SER A 150 12.33 3.11 7.81
CA SER A 150 12.61 3.26 9.25
C SER A 150 14.11 3.13 9.57
N ARG A 151 14.81 2.14 8.98
CA ARG A 151 16.25 1.95 9.17
C ARG A 151 17.10 3.11 8.64
N ASN A 152 16.63 3.79 7.61
CA ASN A 152 17.27 4.98 7.05
C ASN A 152 16.88 6.28 7.80
N GLY A 153 16.28 6.19 8.98
CA GLY A 153 15.87 7.32 9.79
C GLY A 153 14.59 8.02 9.31
N GLY A 154 13.89 7.46 8.33
CA GLY A 154 12.62 8.00 7.84
C GLY A 154 11.49 7.78 8.85
N ARG A 155 10.60 8.77 8.94
CA ARG A 155 9.43 8.76 9.83
C ARG A 155 8.21 8.22 9.08
N ILE A 156 7.43 7.38 9.75
CA ILE A 156 6.21 6.78 9.23
C ILE A 156 5.04 7.15 10.15
N ALA A 157 3.94 7.63 9.58
CA ALA A 157 2.72 7.93 10.31
C ALA A 157 1.58 7.00 9.89
N GLU A 158 0.64 6.76 10.80
CA GLU A 158 -0.57 5.97 10.52
C GLU A 158 -1.80 6.87 10.42
N MET A 159 -2.71 6.53 9.52
CA MET A 159 -4.04 7.10 9.39
C MET A 159 -5.11 6.02 9.61
N PRO A 160 -6.27 6.37 10.18
CA PRO A 160 -7.35 5.40 10.27
C PRO A 160 -7.80 4.92 8.88
N ALA A 161 -8.04 3.62 8.76
CA ALA A 161 -8.66 3.04 7.58
C ALA A 161 -10.18 3.00 7.78
N VAL A 162 -10.93 3.55 6.81
CA VAL A 162 -12.38 3.42 6.71
C VAL A 162 -12.64 2.47 5.55
N LEU A 163 -13.03 1.24 5.86
CA LEU A 163 -13.30 0.21 4.86
C LEU A 163 -14.80 0.24 4.51
N ASN A 164 -15.09 0.49 3.25
CA ASN A 164 -16.42 0.30 2.68
C ASN A 164 -16.50 -1.13 2.14
N PHE A 165 -16.86 -2.09 2.99
CA PHE A 165 -17.12 -3.47 2.53
C PHE A 165 -18.35 -3.47 1.62
N GLN A 166 -18.13 -3.47 0.30
CA GLN A 166 -19.17 -3.77 -0.70
C GLN A 166 -19.13 -5.23 -1.16
N ARG A 167 -18.30 -6.07 -0.54
CA ARG A 167 -18.31 -7.50 -0.87
C ARG A 167 -19.53 -8.16 -0.24
N GLU A 168 -20.60 -8.28 -1.00
CA GLU A 168 -21.59 -9.33 -0.79
C GLU A 168 -20.87 -10.68 -0.78
N ASN A 169 -21.20 -11.50 0.23
CA ASN A 169 -20.62 -12.82 0.45
C ASN A 169 -20.84 -13.72 -0.79
N HIS A 170 -19.89 -13.76 -1.70
CA HIS A 170 -19.80 -14.80 -2.74
C HIS A 170 -18.85 -15.92 -2.28
N TRP A 171 -19.19 -16.54 -1.14
CA TRP A 171 -18.72 -17.86 -0.76
C TRP A 171 -19.94 -18.63 -0.30
N GLY A 172 -20.66 -19.20 -1.29
CA GLY A 172 -21.58 -20.30 -1.10
C GLY A 172 -20.81 -21.58 -1.32
#